data_e5ba397f456dd40426835dec180fe595
#
_entry.id   e5ba397f456dd40426835dec180fe595
#
_cell.length_a   1.000
_cell.length_b   1.000
_cell.length_c   1.000
_cell.angle_alpha   90.00
_cell.angle_beta   90.00
_cell.angle_gamma   90.00
#
_symmetry.space_group_name_H-M   'P 1'
#
loop_
_entity.id
_entity.type
_entity.pdbx_description
1 polymer ?
#
loop_
_entity_poly.entity_id
_entity_poly.type
_entity_poly.pdbx_seq_one_letter_code
_entity_poly.pdbx_strand_id
1 'polypeptide(L)'
;VSDKELLIPASQTDAAINARTRKGRIQMLLLLLACASPVIASYLAYYVFKLEGGKTNFGTLVYPAQAFNPAWLNTPVQGKWTLLIARPASECQIKDEKCIEALFLMRQTRVAMGRENKRVQLLWVNTDGKAVDPEVTKIYDEQAAGLKVVAMPTDPQLKADFEVWLNKEGAGQQIQLIDPTPAKMMYFKVTNSPKEFAGMKKDLEKLLKLNHKGENL
;
A
#
# COMPACT_ATOMS: atom_id res chain seq x y z
N VAL A 1 -62.48 -27.92 -66.36
CA VAL A 1 -62.01 -27.27 -65.18
C VAL A 1 -60.92 -28.16 -64.62
N SER A 2 -59.65 -27.72 -64.69
CA SER A 2 -58.50 -28.55 -64.43
C SER A 2 -57.89 -28.06 -63.06
N ASP A 3 -58.06 -28.88 -62.06
CA ASP A 3 -57.38 -28.70 -60.77
C ASP A 3 -55.88 -29.09 -60.91
N LYS A 4 -55.03 -28.12 -61.06
CA LYS A 4 -53.59 -28.32 -60.85
C LYS A 4 -53.29 -28.19 -59.37
N GLU A 5 -53.33 -29.30 -58.66
CA GLU A 5 -52.84 -29.47 -57.34
C GLU A 5 -51.30 -29.25 -57.35
N LEU A 6 -50.85 -28.18 -56.73
CA LEU A 6 -49.47 -27.80 -56.69
C LEU A 6 -48.76 -28.64 -55.57
N LEU A 7 -48.29 -29.84 -55.97
CA LEU A 7 -47.53 -30.75 -55.18
C LEU A 7 -46.14 -30.09 -54.86
N ILE A 8 -46.04 -29.45 -53.76
CA ILE A 8 -44.74 -29.02 -53.22
C ILE A 8 -44.03 -30.27 -52.65
N PRO A 9 -42.85 -30.64 -53.15
CA PRO A 9 -42.20 -31.88 -52.71
C PRO A 9 -41.86 -31.78 -51.22
N ALA A 10 -42.29 -32.79 -50.46
CA ALA A 10 -42.11 -32.87 -48.97
C ALA A 10 -40.66 -32.67 -48.52
N SER A 11 -39.68 -33.02 -49.35
CA SER A 11 -38.25 -32.85 -49.04
C SER A 11 -37.76 -31.37 -48.92
N GLN A 12 -38.46 -30.43 -49.60
CA GLN A 12 -38.10 -29.00 -49.53
C GLN A 12 -38.69 -28.35 -48.29
N THR A 13 -39.79 -28.81 -47.76
CA THR A 13 -40.38 -28.35 -46.52
C THR A 13 -39.55 -28.80 -45.32
N ASP A 14 -39.06 -30.03 -45.32
CA ASP A 14 -38.21 -30.54 -44.17
C ASP A 14 -36.84 -29.86 -44.10
N ALA A 15 -36.22 -29.58 -45.26
CA ALA A 15 -34.96 -28.85 -45.29
C ALA A 15 -35.09 -27.39 -44.79
N ALA A 16 -36.20 -26.73 -45.17
CA ALA A 16 -36.48 -25.35 -44.73
C ALA A 16 -36.81 -25.28 -43.23
N ILE A 17 -37.55 -26.25 -42.70
CA ILE A 17 -37.89 -26.37 -41.29
C ILE A 17 -36.60 -26.63 -40.45
N ASN A 18 -35.75 -27.54 -40.91
CA ASN A 18 -34.49 -27.86 -40.26
C ASN A 18 -33.51 -26.66 -40.23
N ALA A 19 -33.42 -25.91 -41.34
CA ALA A 19 -32.61 -24.70 -41.42
C ALA A 19 -33.12 -23.61 -40.46
N ARG A 20 -34.44 -23.43 -40.36
CA ARG A 20 -35.07 -22.46 -39.45
C ARG A 20 -34.86 -22.83 -37.97
N THR A 21 -34.99 -24.12 -37.66
CA THR A 21 -34.77 -24.68 -36.32
C THR A 21 -33.29 -24.54 -35.90
N ARG A 22 -32.36 -24.78 -36.84
CA ARG A 22 -30.92 -24.61 -36.60
C ARG A 22 -30.57 -23.15 -36.34
N LYS A 23 -31.12 -22.19 -37.10
CA LYS A 23 -30.97 -20.76 -36.89
C LYS A 23 -31.49 -20.35 -35.51
N GLY A 24 -32.69 -20.81 -35.12
CA GLY A 24 -33.25 -20.51 -33.80
C GLY A 24 -32.40 -21.06 -32.64
N ARG A 25 -31.87 -22.28 -32.76
CA ARG A 25 -30.95 -22.85 -31.76
C ARG A 25 -29.65 -22.06 -31.64
N ILE A 26 -29.08 -21.61 -32.76
CA ILE A 26 -27.86 -20.78 -32.75
C ILE A 26 -28.15 -19.43 -32.10
N GLN A 27 -29.26 -18.77 -32.41
CA GLN A 27 -29.65 -17.51 -31.77
C GLN A 27 -29.85 -17.66 -30.27
N MET A 28 -30.49 -18.74 -29.81
CA MET A 28 -30.67 -19.02 -28.38
C MET A 28 -29.34 -19.27 -27.68
N LEU A 29 -28.41 -20.01 -28.29
CA LEU A 29 -27.06 -20.22 -27.76
C LEU A 29 -26.26 -18.93 -27.67
N LEU A 30 -26.31 -18.07 -28.69
CA LEU A 30 -25.64 -16.76 -28.66
C LEU A 30 -26.20 -15.86 -27.56
N LEU A 31 -27.51 -15.87 -27.35
CA LEU A 31 -28.17 -15.10 -26.31
C LEU A 31 -27.77 -15.61 -24.91
N LEU A 32 -27.75 -16.94 -24.71
CA LEU A 32 -27.25 -17.54 -23.47
C LEU A 32 -25.78 -17.19 -23.21
N LEU A 33 -24.95 -17.24 -24.26
CA LEU A 33 -23.53 -16.90 -24.16
C LEU A 33 -23.32 -15.41 -23.82
N ALA A 34 -24.11 -14.53 -24.42
CA ALA A 34 -24.11 -13.12 -24.11
C ALA A 34 -24.52 -12.84 -22.64
N CYS A 35 -25.54 -13.53 -22.15
CA CYS A 35 -25.95 -13.41 -20.73
C CYS A 35 -24.93 -14.02 -19.76
N ALA A 36 -24.27 -15.10 -20.13
CA ALA A 36 -23.27 -15.78 -19.31
C ALA A 36 -21.88 -15.06 -19.34
N SER A 37 -21.61 -14.27 -20.38
CA SER A 37 -20.30 -13.64 -20.60
C SER A 37 -19.79 -12.80 -19.45
N PRO A 38 -20.60 -11.97 -18.72
CA PRO A 38 -20.09 -11.20 -17.58
C PRO A 38 -19.62 -12.09 -16.42
N VAL A 39 -20.33 -13.19 -16.18
CA VAL A 39 -19.97 -14.14 -15.13
C VAL A 39 -18.68 -14.89 -15.49
N ILE A 40 -18.60 -15.36 -16.74
CA ILE A 40 -17.39 -16.03 -17.25
C ILE A 40 -16.20 -15.07 -17.23
N ALA A 41 -16.38 -13.82 -17.68
CA ALA A 41 -15.34 -12.81 -17.68
C ALA A 41 -14.85 -12.49 -16.24
N SER A 42 -15.78 -12.36 -15.30
CA SER A 42 -15.46 -12.13 -13.88
C SER A 42 -14.67 -13.31 -13.28
N TYR A 43 -15.10 -14.54 -13.57
CA TYR A 43 -14.40 -15.73 -13.11
C TYR A 43 -12.98 -15.83 -13.69
N LEU A 44 -12.83 -15.59 -15.00
CA LEU A 44 -11.53 -15.59 -15.66
C LEU A 44 -10.62 -14.48 -15.12
N ALA A 45 -11.16 -13.27 -14.92
CA ALA A 45 -10.42 -12.14 -14.35
C ALA A 45 -9.88 -12.47 -12.97
N TYR A 46 -10.67 -13.12 -12.11
CA TYR A 46 -10.29 -13.44 -10.73
C TYR A 46 -9.36 -14.65 -10.63
N TYR A 47 -9.67 -15.77 -11.31
CA TYR A 47 -8.95 -17.03 -11.13
C TYR A 47 -7.81 -17.26 -12.12
N VAL A 48 -7.96 -16.81 -13.39
CA VAL A 48 -6.96 -17.06 -14.43
C VAL A 48 -5.99 -15.89 -14.57
N PHE A 49 -6.52 -14.68 -14.74
CA PHE A 49 -5.67 -13.51 -14.93
C PHE A 49 -5.15 -12.92 -13.62
N LYS A 50 -5.71 -13.38 -12.45
CA LYS A 50 -5.32 -12.85 -11.13
C LYS A 50 -5.08 -11.35 -11.21
N LEU A 51 -6.03 -10.62 -11.76
CA LEU A 51 -5.97 -9.17 -11.83
C LEU A 51 -5.88 -8.67 -10.38
N GLU A 52 -4.64 -8.57 -9.89
CA GLU A 52 -4.37 -7.87 -8.64
C GLU A 52 -4.92 -6.47 -8.84
N GLY A 53 -5.93 -6.13 -8.08
CA GLY A 53 -6.47 -4.77 -8.06
C GLY A 53 -5.28 -3.83 -7.93
N GLY A 54 -5.13 -2.87 -8.85
CA GLY A 54 -3.96 -2.01 -8.94
C GLY A 54 -3.57 -1.52 -7.55
N LYS A 55 -2.29 -1.58 -7.21
CA LYS A 55 -1.76 -1.13 -5.92
C LYS A 55 -2.29 0.28 -5.65
N THR A 56 -3.26 0.38 -4.75
CA THR A 56 -3.90 1.66 -4.39
C THR A 56 -3.00 2.50 -3.48
N ASN A 57 -1.98 1.86 -2.90
CA ASN A 57 -1.01 2.46 -2.00
C ASN A 57 0.36 2.51 -2.67
N PHE A 58 1.08 3.59 -2.45
CA PHE A 58 2.46 3.75 -2.88
C PHE A 58 3.40 2.92 -2.00
N GLY A 59 3.21 3.00 -0.67
CA GLY A 59 3.95 2.19 0.29
C GLY A 59 3.59 0.71 0.17
N THR A 60 4.52 -0.15 0.56
CA THR A 60 4.30 -1.59 0.64
C THR A 60 3.63 -1.93 1.96
N LEU A 61 2.46 -2.56 1.89
CA LEU A 61 1.73 -3.02 3.08
C LEU A 61 2.44 -4.20 3.72
N VAL A 62 2.44 -4.23 5.05
CA VAL A 62 2.90 -5.34 5.86
C VAL A 62 1.69 -6.13 6.33
N TYR A 63 1.58 -7.37 5.91
CA TYR A 63 0.46 -8.23 6.29
C TYR A 63 0.94 -9.60 6.83
N PRO A 64 0.48 -10.01 8.02
CA PRO A 64 -0.26 -9.22 8.99
C PRO A 64 0.57 -8.06 9.56
N ALA A 65 -0.11 -6.98 10.01
CA ALA A 65 0.57 -5.87 10.67
C ALA A 65 1.40 -6.36 11.86
N GLN A 66 2.62 -5.83 12.02
CA GLN A 66 3.56 -6.29 13.03
C GLN A 66 3.50 -5.42 14.27
N ALA A 67 3.07 -6.00 15.38
CA ALA A 67 3.01 -5.29 16.66
C ALA A 67 4.35 -4.62 17.01
N PHE A 68 4.28 -3.38 17.46
CA PHE A 68 5.41 -2.64 17.99
C PHE A 68 5.43 -2.77 19.52
N ASN A 69 6.54 -3.23 20.07
CA ASN A 69 6.67 -3.31 21.53
C ASN A 69 7.05 -1.92 22.09
N PRO A 70 6.20 -1.29 22.93
CA PRO A 70 6.50 0.01 23.51
C PRO A 70 7.78 0.06 24.35
N ALA A 71 8.24 -1.08 24.86
CA ALA A 71 9.48 -1.17 25.63
C ALA A 71 10.76 -0.99 24.80
N TRP A 72 10.68 -1.07 23.48
CA TRP A 72 11.86 -0.90 22.62
C TRP A 72 12.41 0.52 22.61
N LEU A 73 11.53 1.52 22.62
CA LEU A 73 11.95 2.92 22.52
C LEU A 73 11.41 3.72 23.70
N ASN A 74 12.26 4.56 24.29
CA ASN A 74 11.84 5.47 25.35
C ASN A 74 11.07 6.69 24.78
N THR A 75 10.10 6.40 23.93
CA THR A 75 9.23 7.42 23.30
C THR A 75 7.89 6.81 22.96
N PRO A 76 6.76 7.41 23.38
CA PRO A 76 5.44 6.88 23.08
C PRO A 76 5.14 6.98 21.58
N VAL A 77 4.76 5.87 21.00
CA VAL A 77 4.27 5.79 19.59
C VAL A 77 2.75 5.67 19.53
N GLN A 78 2.11 5.27 20.63
CA GLN A 78 0.66 5.11 20.72
C GLN A 78 -0.07 6.43 20.48
N GLY A 79 -1.18 6.37 19.74
CA GLY A 79 -2.03 7.52 19.44
C GLY A 79 -1.51 8.43 18.32
N LYS A 80 -0.37 8.12 17.72
CA LYS A 80 0.21 8.89 16.62
C LYS A 80 0.62 8.01 15.45
N TRP A 81 0.46 8.52 14.25
CA TRP A 81 1.10 7.95 13.07
C TRP A 81 2.59 8.23 13.14
N THR A 82 3.40 7.20 13.15
CA THR A 82 4.85 7.35 13.33
C THR A 82 5.60 6.91 12.09
N LEU A 83 6.33 7.85 11.49
CA LEU A 83 7.34 7.55 10.47
C LEU A 83 8.66 7.29 11.19
N LEU A 84 9.19 6.09 11.04
CA LEU A 84 10.40 5.64 11.73
C LEU A 84 11.48 5.25 10.72
N ILE A 85 12.70 5.74 10.96
CA ILE A 85 13.92 5.29 10.28
C ILE A 85 14.93 4.82 11.33
N ALA A 86 15.63 3.72 11.05
CA ALA A 86 16.71 3.23 11.90
C ALA A 86 18.02 3.26 11.13
N ARG A 87 18.95 4.12 11.57
CA ARG A 87 20.26 4.29 10.94
C ARG A 87 21.33 4.68 11.95
N PRO A 88 22.61 4.29 11.72
CA PRO A 88 23.71 4.77 12.53
C PRO A 88 23.93 6.28 12.31
N ALA A 89 24.21 7.02 13.38
CA ALA A 89 24.52 8.44 13.30
C ALA A 89 25.80 8.70 12.50
N SER A 90 26.75 7.78 12.53
CA SER A 90 28.00 7.88 11.76
C SER A 90 27.80 7.84 10.23
N GLU A 91 26.67 7.30 9.76
CA GLU A 91 26.29 7.23 8.34
C GLU A 91 25.22 8.27 7.99
N CYS A 92 24.95 9.23 8.88
CA CYS A 92 23.93 10.24 8.69
C CYS A 92 24.50 11.63 8.91
N GLN A 93 25.46 11.99 8.08
CA GLN A 93 26.03 13.34 8.04
C GLN A 93 25.34 14.16 6.95
N ILE A 94 25.47 15.48 7.02
CA ILE A 94 24.82 16.38 6.03
C ILE A 94 25.24 16.08 4.58
N LYS A 95 26.38 15.43 4.38
CA LYS A 95 26.89 15.01 3.08
C LYS A 95 26.40 13.63 2.62
N ASP A 96 25.73 12.90 3.50
CA ASP A 96 25.18 11.57 3.18
C ASP A 96 23.80 11.72 2.55
N GLU A 97 23.79 11.74 1.21
CA GLU A 97 22.57 11.91 0.42
C GLU A 97 21.45 10.96 0.84
N LYS A 98 21.76 9.67 1.07
CA LYS A 98 20.74 8.66 1.39
C LYS A 98 20.05 8.88 2.73
N CYS A 99 20.78 9.32 3.74
CA CYS A 99 20.19 9.60 5.04
C CYS A 99 19.41 10.91 5.01
N ILE A 100 20.03 11.95 4.46
CA ILE A 100 19.40 13.27 4.37
C ILE A 100 18.14 13.23 3.52
N GLU A 101 18.14 12.48 2.43
CA GLU A 101 16.97 12.29 1.60
C GLU A 101 15.80 11.66 2.39
N ALA A 102 16.07 10.61 3.17
CA ALA A 102 15.04 9.98 3.99
C ALA A 102 14.48 10.95 5.05
N LEU A 103 15.34 11.70 5.74
CA LEU A 103 14.92 12.71 6.73
C LEU A 103 14.14 13.84 6.07
N PHE A 104 14.58 14.32 4.92
CA PHE A 104 13.90 15.32 4.11
C PHE A 104 12.50 14.84 3.70
N LEU A 105 12.39 13.62 3.21
CA LEU A 105 11.14 13.01 2.78
C LEU A 105 10.14 12.89 3.94
N MET A 106 10.60 12.42 5.11
CA MET A 106 9.80 12.36 6.33
C MET A 106 9.30 13.74 6.76
N ARG A 107 10.21 14.74 6.81
CA ARG A 107 9.86 16.12 7.16
C ARG A 107 8.84 16.71 6.19
N GLN A 108 9.09 16.63 4.88
CA GLN A 108 8.19 17.18 3.88
C GLN A 108 6.81 16.52 3.92
N THR A 109 6.77 15.21 4.11
CA THR A 109 5.50 14.48 4.26
C THR A 109 4.74 14.97 5.48
N ARG A 110 5.39 15.12 6.65
CA ARG A 110 4.72 15.64 7.85
C ARG A 110 4.22 17.08 7.66
N VAL A 111 5.03 17.97 7.09
CA VAL A 111 4.64 19.36 6.83
C VAL A 111 3.44 19.43 5.87
N ALA A 112 3.42 18.58 4.85
CA ALA A 112 2.34 18.52 3.87
C ALA A 112 0.98 18.07 4.47
N MET A 113 0.98 17.47 5.67
CA MET A 113 -0.27 17.12 6.38
C MET A 113 -0.99 18.35 6.97
N GLY A 114 -0.39 19.52 6.93
CA GLY A 114 -1.02 20.76 7.38
C GLY A 114 -1.50 20.68 8.83
N ARG A 115 -2.80 20.82 9.08
CA ARG A 115 -3.39 20.77 10.43
C ARG A 115 -3.21 19.41 11.11
N GLU A 116 -3.14 18.34 10.33
CA GLU A 116 -3.00 16.97 10.81
C GLU A 116 -1.56 16.61 11.21
N ASN A 117 -0.59 17.51 10.99
CA ASN A 117 0.83 17.25 11.26
C ASN A 117 1.11 16.90 12.73
N LYS A 118 0.27 17.36 13.66
CA LYS A 118 0.36 17.05 15.10
C LYS A 118 0.08 15.56 15.39
N ARG A 119 -0.63 14.89 14.51
CA ARG A 119 -0.92 13.45 14.59
C ARG A 119 0.20 12.60 13.99
N VAL A 120 1.18 13.24 13.35
CA VAL A 120 2.31 12.57 12.70
C VAL A 120 3.59 12.84 13.49
N GLN A 121 4.25 11.79 13.92
CA GLN A 121 5.52 11.82 14.63
C GLN A 121 6.64 11.32 13.72
N LEU A 122 7.82 11.91 13.84
CA LEU A 122 9.02 11.46 13.16
C LEU A 122 10.00 10.91 14.17
N LEU A 123 10.48 9.68 13.96
CA LEU A 123 11.48 9.04 14.81
C LEU A 123 12.69 8.59 13.99
N TRP A 124 13.85 8.93 14.48
CA TRP A 124 15.10 8.36 14.02
C TRP A 124 15.73 7.54 15.15
N VAL A 125 15.79 6.24 14.96
CA VAL A 125 16.48 5.34 15.86
C VAL A 125 17.96 5.33 15.50
N ASN A 126 18.77 5.91 16.36
CA ASN A 126 20.22 5.89 16.23
C ASN A 126 20.77 4.53 16.64
N THR A 127 21.29 3.77 15.68
CA THR A 127 21.66 2.36 15.88
C THR A 127 23.08 2.16 16.41
N ASP A 128 23.97 3.16 16.30
CA ASP A 128 25.37 3.06 16.74
C ASP A 128 25.68 3.85 18.03
N GLY A 129 24.70 4.60 18.52
CA GLY A 129 24.84 5.40 19.75
C GLY A 129 25.85 6.56 19.65
N LYS A 130 26.38 6.85 18.46
CA LYS A 130 27.30 7.97 18.26
C LYS A 130 26.55 9.30 18.27
N ALA A 131 27.28 10.39 18.48
CA ALA A 131 26.72 11.73 18.40
C ALA A 131 26.18 12.02 17.00
N VAL A 132 25.00 12.63 16.94
CA VAL A 132 24.40 13.09 15.66
C VAL A 132 25.16 14.34 15.21
N ASP A 133 25.35 14.46 13.91
CA ASP A 133 25.93 15.65 13.28
C ASP A 133 25.14 16.91 13.69
N PRO A 134 25.80 17.93 14.27
CA PRO A 134 25.14 19.17 14.67
C PRO A 134 24.43 19.89 13.52
N GLU A 135 24.91 19.79 12.30
CA GLU A 135 24.26 20.39 11.12
C GLU A 135 22.94 19.68 10.80
N VAL A 136 22.92 18.36 10.92
CA VAL A 136 21.69 17.56 10.76
C VAL A 136 20.70 17.89 11.88
N THR A 137 21.15 17.94 13.13
CA THR A 137 20.31 18.31 14.28
C THR A 137 19.66 19.68 14.07
N LYS A 138 20.44 20.68 13.65
CA LYS A 138 19.93 22.04 13.42
C LYS A 138 18.79 22.12 12.41
N ILE A 139 18.80 21.25 11.39
CA ILE A 139 17.81 21.26 10.30
C ILE A 139 16.60 20.38 10.61
N TYR A 140 16.80 19.27 11.34
CA TYR A 140 15.81 18.20 11.47
C TYR A 140 15.39 17.91 12.91
N ASP A 141 15.82 18.69 13.92
CA ASP A 141 15.45 18.48 15.30
C ASP A 141 13.94 18.59 15.56
N GLU A 142 13.54 18.38 16.81
CA GLU A 142 12.13 18.43 17.21
C GLU A 142 11.50 19.81 16.98
N GLN A 143 12.27 20.90 17.12
CA GLN A 143 11.77 22.26 16.90
C GLN A 143 11.64 22.58 15.41
N ALA A 144 12.68 22.27 14.62
CA ALA A 144 12.72 22.62 13.22
C ALA A 144 11.83 21.71 12.35
N ALA A 145 11.84 20.39 12.62
CA ALA A 145 11.19 19.41 11.76
C ALA A 145 10.26 18.44 12.51
N GLY A 146 10.30 18.44 13.85
CA GLY A 146 9.56 17.49 14.68
C GLY A 146 10.16 16.08 14.67
N LEU A 147 11.44 15.96 14.35
CA LEU A 147 12.17 14.70 14.39
C LEU A 147 12.72 14.47 15.80
N LYS A 148 12.41 13.32 16.38
CA LYS A 148 13.00 12.84 17.62
C LYS A 148 14.07 11.80 17.31
N VAL A 149 15.27 12.02 17.82
CA VAL A 149 16.32 11.01 17.79
C VAL A 149 16.24 10.19 19.08
N VAL A 150 16.14 8.88 18.93
CA VAL A 150 16.04 7.94 20.03
C VAL A 150 17.14 6.88 19.93
N ALA A 151 17.65 6.41 21.06
CA ALA A 151 18.65 5.36 21.09
C ALA A 151 18.02 3.98 20.87
N MET A 152 18.84 3.03 20.43
CA MET A 152 18.48 1.61 20.46
C MET A 152 18.24 1.14 21.89
N PRO A 153 17.43 0.10 22.10
CA PRO A 153 17.29 -0.54 23.40
C PRO A 153 18.65 -0.96 23.96
N THR A 154 18.87 -0.70 25.25
CA THR A 154 20.10 -1.10 25.94
C THR A 154 20.08 -2.54 26.43
N ASP A 155 18.89 -3.07 26.70
CA ASP A 155 18.69 -4.48 27.04
C ASP A 155 18.98 -5.36 25.82
N PRO A 156 19.85 -6.38 25.92
CA PRO A 156 20.24 -7.21 24.78
C PRO A 156 19.08 -7.96 24.13
N GLN A 157 18.11 -8.42 24.93
CA GLN A 157 16.94 -9.15 24.41
C GLN A 157 16.01 -8.20 23.64
N LEU A 158 15.68 -7.05 24.24
CA LEU A 158 14.85 -6.04 23.58
C LEU A 158 15.50 -5.51 22.31
N LYS A 159 16.83 -5.37 22.31
CA LYS A 159 17.60 -4.96 21.14
C LYS A 159 17.49 -5.98 20.01
N ALA A 160 17.73 -7.25 20.33
CA ALA A 160 17.63 -8.35 19.34
C ALA A 160 16.22 -8.44 18.74
N ASP A 161 15.20 -8.39 19.59
CA ASP A 161 13.80 -8.42 19.15
C ASP A 161 13.46 -7.22 18.24
N PHE A 162 13.96 -6.04 18.58
CA PHE A 162 13.76 -4.84 17.79
C PHE A 162 14.50 -4.90 16.43
N GLU A 163 15.71 -5.43 16.39
CA GLU A 163 16.46 -5.65 15.16
C GLU A 163 15.74 -6.64 14.23
N VAL A 164 15.21 -7.72 14.78
CA VAL A 164 14.39 -8.68 14.03
C VAL A 164 13.14 -7.99 13.46
N TRP A 165 12.46 -7.18 14.28
CA TRP A 165 11.28 -6.43 13.83
C TRP A 165 11.61 -5.43 12.73
N LEU A 166 12.74 -4.70 12.84
CA LEU A 166 13.20 -3.76 11.82
C LEU A 166 13.49 -4.46 10.48
N ASN A 167 14.16 -5.61 10.53
CA ASN A 167 14.69 -6.28 9.36
C ASN A 167 13.78 -7.35 8.77
N LYS A 168 12.63 -7.61 9.39
CA LYS A 168 11.70 -8.67 8.97
C LYS A 168 11.28 -8.56 7.50
N GLU A 169 11.29 -7.36 6.94
CA GLU A 169 10.98 -7.06 5.54
C GLU A 169 12.26 -6.75 4.71
N GLY A 170 13.44 -7.06 5.23
CA GLY A 170 14.72 -6.93 4.51
C GLY A 170 15.23 -5.50 4.35
N ALA A 171 14.94 -4.57 5.29
CA ALA A 171 15.00 -3.17 4.93
C ALA A 171 15.61 -2.21 5.96
N GLY A 172 16.90 -2.25 6.13
CA GLY A 172 17.63 -1.20 6.84
C GLY A 172 17.61 0.20 6.19
N GLN A 173 16.96 0.38 5.04
CA GLN A 173 16.91 1.65 4.31
C GLN A 173 15.47 2.10 3.98
N GLN A 174 14.51 1.70 4.80
CA GLN A 174 13.10 2.00 4.57
C GLN A 174 12.57 2.90 5.69
N ILE A 175 11.63 3.77 5.33
CA ILE A 175 10.83 4.50 6.29
C ILE A 175 9.67 3.59 6.69
N GLN A 176 9.61 3.18 7.95
CA GLN A 176 8.54 2.36 8.51
C GLN A 176 7.38 3.25 8.91
N LEU A 177 6.15 2.84 8.62
CA LEU A 177 4.94 3.50 9.10
C LEU A 177 4.28 2.64 10.18
N ILE A 178 4.23 3.21 11.39
CA ILE A 178 3.56 2.63 12.55
C ILE A 178 2.25 3.37 12.74
N ASP A 179 1.17 2.63 12.94
CA ASP A 179 -0.16 3.16 13.19
C ASP A 179 -0.36 3.62 14.64
N PRO A 180 -1.46 4.33 14.96
CA PRO A 180 -1.77 4.75 16.33
C PRO A 180 -2.03 3.60 17.31
N THR A 181 -2.28 2.39 16.82
CA THR A 181 -2.43 1.16 17.61
C THR A 181 -1.14 0.33 17.64
N PRO A 182 -0.03 0.89 18.02
CA PRO A 182 1.38 0.53 17.77
C PRO A 182 1.59 -0.74 16.94
N ALA A 183 1.40 -0.64 15.62
CA ALA A 183 1.70 -1.72 14.69
C ALA A 183 2.34 -1.19 13.39
N LYS A 184 3.40 -1.83 12.93
CA LYS A 184 3.98 -1.57 11.61
C LYS A 184 3.04 -2.11 10.54
N MET A 185 2.43 -1.20 9.80
CA MET A 185 1.45 -1.55 8.77
C MET A 185 1.95 -1.37 7.35
N MET A 186 2.99 -0.57 7.17
CA MET A 186 3.50 -0.21 5.85
C MET A 186 4.96 0.22 5.94
N TYR A 187 5.67 0.14 4.83
CA TYR A 187 6.98 0.78 4.70
C TYR A 187 7.13 1.45 3.32
N PHE A 188 8.00 2.44 3.26
CA PHE A 188 8.34 3.18 2.06
C PHE A 188 9.83 2.98 1.74
N LYS A 189 10.14 2.60 0.51
CA LYS A 189 11.53 2.54 0.02
C LYS A 189 11.98 3.94 -0.32
N VAL A 190 13.20 4.30 0.03
CA VAL A 190 13.83 5.57 -0.34
C VAL A 190 14.72 5.31 -1.56
N THR A 191 14.35 5.86 -2.72
CA THR A 191 15.00 5.60 -4.02
C THR A 191 15.36 6.85 -4.82
N ASN A 192 15.31 8.03 -4.18
CA ASN A 192 15.59 9.33 -4.80
C ASN A 192 14.66 9.64 -6.01
N SER A 193 13.39 9.25 -5.88
CA SER A 193 12.40 9.50 -6.92
C SER A 193 11.44 10.64 -6.53
N PRO A 194 11.18 11.62 -7.42
CA PRO A 194 10.19 12.67 -7.16
C PRO A 194 8.78 12.14 -6.85
N LYS A 195 8.49 10.89 -7.25
CA LYS A 195 7.21 10.23 -6.99
C LYS A 195 7.05 9.80 -5.53
N GLU A 196 8.14 9.67 -4.77
CA GLU A 196 8.10 9.19 -3.38
C GLU A 196 7.35 10.14 -2.47
N PHE A 197 7.68 11.42 -2.52
CA PHE A 197 6.96 12.42 -1.73
C PHE A 197 5.46 12.42 -2.04
N ALA A 198 5.09 12.45 -3.31
CA ALA A 198 3.68 12.46 -3.72
C ALA A 198 2.96 11.17 -3.28
N GLY A 199 3.63 10.02 -3.38
CA GLY A 199 3.10 8.73 -2.96
C GLY A 199 2.92 8.64 -1.44
N MET A 200 3.95 8.95 -0.66
CA MET A 200 3.89 8.96 0.81
C MET A 200 2.82 9.93 1.32
N LYS A 201 2.79 11.15 0.77
CA LYS A 201 1.77 12.15 1.10
C LYS A 201 0.38 11.61 0.87
N LYS A 202 0.10 11.06 -0.31
CA LYS A 202 -1.22 10.52 -0.68
C LYS A 202 -1.65 9.38 0.25
N ASP A 203 -0.75 8.47 0.58
CA ASP A 203 -1.06 7.34 1.46
C ASP A 203 -1.35 7.84 2.88
N LEU A 204 -0.51 8.72 3.42
CA LEU A 204 -0.70 9.25 4.77
C LEU A 204 -1.97 10.11 4.88
N GLU A 205 -2.30 10.92 3.87
CA GLU A 205 -3.57 11.68 3.82
C GLU A 205 -4.79 10.76 3.88
N LYS A 206 -4.77 9.62 3.16
CA LYS A 206 -5.85 8.63 3.22
C LYS A 206 -6.00 8.05 4.62
N LEU A 207 -4.89 7.66 5.23
CA LEU A 207 -4.87 7.06 6.56
C LEU A 207 -5.38 8.02 7.64
N LEU A 208 -4.93 9.27 7.61
CA LEU A 208 -5.37 10.32 8.52
C LEU A 208 -6.88 10.59 8.39
N LYS A 209 -7.42 10.63 7.17
CA LYS A 209 -8.87 10.79 6.91
C LYS A 209 -9.70 9.61 7.40
N LEU A 210 -9.21 8.39 7.23
CA LEU A 210 -9.91 7.19 7.70
C LEU A 210 -9.97 7.11 9.23
N ASN A 211 -8.91 7.53 9.91
CA ASN A 211 -8.83 7.47 11.37
C ASN A 211 -9.66 8.58 12.07
N HIS A 212 -9.99 9.68 11.40
CA HIS A 212 -10.92 10.69 11.93
C HIS A 212 -12.32 10.16 12.17
N LYS A 213 -12.73 9.14 11.44
CA LYS A 213 -14.05 8.50 11.63
C LYS A 213 -14.11 7.59 12.87
N GLY A 214 -12.94 7.16 13.40
CA GLY A 214 -12.86 6.30 14.58
C GLY A 214 -12.82 7.06 15.93
N GLU A 215 -12.48 8.34 15.92
CA GLU A 215 -12.44 9.17 17.15
C GLU A 215 -13.82 9.68 17.60
N ASN A 216 -14.86 9.51 16.78
CA ASN A 216 -16.23 9.95 17.05
C ASN A 216 -17.18 8.77 17.38
N LEU A 217 -16.65 7.59 17.70
CA LEU A 217 -17.36 6.41 18.23
C LEU A 217 -16.87 6.11 19.64
#